data_f88602e8607db9659c041dacebfc65b1
#
_entry.id   f88602e8607db9659c041dacebfc65b1
#
_cell.length_a   1.000
_cell.length_b   1.000
_cell.length_c   1.000
_cell.angle_alpha   90.00
_cell.angle_beta   90.00
_cell.angle_gamma   90.00
#
_symmetry.space_group_name_H-M   'P 1'
#
loop_
_entity.id
_entity.type
_entity.pdbx_description
1 polymer ?
#
loop_
_entity_poly.entity_id
_entity_poly.type
_entity_poly.pdbx_seq_one_letter_code
_entity_poly.pdbx_strand_id
1 'polypeptide(L)'
;MRHRTQRPVLFGWGPDYSTVLHPSAFTLVELLVVIALVVLLVAILLPALSLARARGRQMTCLNNLKQLQICAKLYSLDNDGFLLPNRYVYHIGTNEPSVGFSENLTWCPGLAPRDATTDNIKRGLLFRYNESTEIYRCPSDAGWVRTLGRVPRILKRTRSYNLSQSINGAPYPDKSVTLPSFAKESEIDYPPPSELLFFVEVHEDAIFDSHFGIPPRGWRFAENPPRWWDLPAGRHSQGGNVSFADGHVERWRWVRPKIFTTLGQRVRKDGEIQDYLRVQRGVKPDTRF
;
A
#
# COMPACT_ATOMS: atom_id res chain seq x y z
N MET A 1 43.62 96.15 20.73
CA MET A 1 42.89 97.23 20.03
C MET A 1 42.64 96.79 18.61
N ARG A 2 41.46 96.98 18.09
CA ARG A 2 40.86 96.67 16.76
C ARG A 2 40.35 95.24 16.56
N HIS A 3 39.06 95.09 16.79
CA HIS A 3 38.17 94.02 16.30
C HIS A 3 38.16 94.01 14.79
N ARG A 4 38.27 92.76 14.21
CA ARG A 4 37.94 92.51 12.85
C ARG A 4 36.77 91.55 12.82
N THR A 5 35.64 92.07 12.49
CA THR A 5 34.41 91.35 12.22
C THR A 5 34.56 90.53 10.91
N GLN A 6 34.45 89.20 10.97
CA GLN A 6 34.28 88.36 9.80
C GLN A 6 32.80 88.18 9.47
N ARG A 7 32.42 88.39 8.21
CA ARG A 7 31.09 88.19 7.71
C ARG A 7 30.90 86.71 7.38
N PRO A 8 29.73 86.06 7.60
CA PRO A 8 29.49 84.71 7.25
C PRO A 8 29.19 84.59 5.72
N VAL A 9 29.79 83.60 5.08
CA VAL A 9 29.51 83.16 3.68
C VAL A 9 28.23 82.40 3.69
N LEU A 10 27.22 82.86 2.94
CA LEU A 10 25.95 82.18 2.66
C LEU A 10 26.25 81.13 1.63
N PHE A 11 26.18 79.82 1.97
CA PHE A 11 26.10 78.72 1.01
C PHE A 11 24.73 78.69 0.45
N GLY A 12 24.65 78.79 -0.90
CA GLY A 12 23.42 78.66 -1.65
C GLY A 12 22.92 77.19 -1.61
N TRP A 13 21.65 77.06 -1.30
CA TRP A 13 20.91 75.80 -1.45
C TRP A 13 20.60 75.59 -2.92
N GLY A 14 21.15 74.50 -3.55
CA GLY A 14 20.71 74.01 -4.81
C GLY A 14 19.33 73.31 -4.65
N PRO A 15 18.51 73.27 -5.71
CA PRO A 15 17.21 72.65 -5.59
C PRO A 15 17.34 71.15 -5.42
N ASP A 16 16.82 70.64 -4.27
CA ASP A 16 16.62 69.22 -4.03
C ASP A 16 15.59 68.68 -5.05
N TYR A 17 16.06 67.95 -6.03
CA TYR A 17 15.20 67.15 -6.89
C TYR A 17 14.81 65.84 -6.12
N SER A 18 13.91 66.01 -5.16
CA SER A 18 13.21 64.84 -4.61
C SER A 18 12.29 64.33 -5.73
N THR A 19 12.75 63.26 -6.42
CA THR A 19 11.91 62.47 -7.29
C THR A 19 10.84 61.82 -6.42
N VAL A 20 9.69 62.43 -6.32
CA VAL A 20 8.47 61.83 -5.77
C VAL A 20 8.10 60.68 -6.68
N LEU A 21 8.50 59.46 -6.33
CA LEU A 21 7.96 58.25 -6.91
C LEU A 21 6.47 58.22 -6.53
N HIS A 22 5.60 58.65 -7.44
CA HIS A 22 4.17 58.47 -7.29
C HIS A 22 3.89 56.95 -7.27
N PRO A 23 3.38 56.39 -6.19
CA PRO A 23 2.94 55.03 -6.21
C PRO A 23 1.83 54.92 -7.25
N SER A 24 2.07 54.16 -8.34
CA SER A 24 1.04 53.92 -9.32
C SER A 24 -0.10 53.19 -8.61
N ALA A 25 -1.26 53.85 -8.51
CA ALA A 25 -2.45 53.26 -7.90
C ALA A 25 -2.93 52.09 -8.79
N PHE A 26 -3.04 50.92 -8.20
CA PHE A 26 -3.50 49.73 -8.87
C PHE A 26 -5.00 49.86 -9.19
N THR A 27 -5.39 49.64 -10.43
CA THR A 27 -6.80 49.72 -10.81
C THR A 27 -7.54 48.43 -10.45
N LEU A 28 -8.83 48.53 -10.15
CA LEU A 28 -9.68 47.39 -9.85
C LEU A 28 -9.71 46.38 -11.03
N VAL A 29 -9.63 46.87 -12.26
CA VAL A 29 -9.61 46.04 -13.47
C VAL A 29 -8.30 45.23 -13.56
N GLU A 30 -7.13 45.85 -13.29
CA GLU A 30 -5.84 45.14 -13.30
C GLU A 30 -5.84 44.02 -12.28
N LEU A 31 -6.40 44.26 -11.07
CA LEU A 31 -6.52 43.20 -10.05
C LEU A 31 -7.44 42.09 -10.54
N LEU A 32 -8.59 42.44 -11.15
CA LEU A 32 -9.57 41.45 -11.60
C LEU A 32 -9.02 40.58 -12.73
N VAL A 33 -8.27 41.16 -13.66
CA VAL A 33 -7.61 40.39 -14.74
C VAL A 33 -6.57 39.42 -14.17
N VAL A 34 -5.75 39.86 -13.20
CA VAL A 34 -4.73 39.01 -12.58
C VAL A 34 -5.37 37.82 -11.86
N ILE A 35 -6.42 38.05 -11.05
CA ILE A 35 -7.09 36.94 -10.36
C ILE A 35 -7.77 35.98 -11.35
N ALA A 36 -8.36 36.50 -12.46
CA ALA A 36 -8.97 35.66 -13.49
C ALA A 36 -7.92 34.75 -14.16
N LEU A 37 -6.74 35.28 -14.48
CA LEU A 37 -5.63 34.50 -15.05
C LEU A 37 -5.10 33.45 -14.07
N VAL A 38 -4.94 33.81 -12.78
CA VAL A 38 -4.49 32.88 -11.75
C VAL A 38 -5.50 31.73 -11.60
N VAL A 39 -6.81 32.04 -11.53
CA VAL A 39 -7.86 31.01 -11.41
C VAL A 39 -7.84 30.08 -12.61
N LEU A 40 -7.66 30.60 -13.82
CA LEU A 40 -7.56 29.79 -15.03
C LEU A 40 -6.36 28.84 -14.99
N LEU A 41 -5.20 29.35 -14.58
CA LEU A 41 -3.99 28.52 -14.42
C LEU A 41 -4.17 27.41 -13.37
N VAL A 42 -4.73 27.75 -12.20
CA VAL A 42 -5.00 26.80 -11.14
C VAL A 42 -6.00 25.72 -11.59
N ALA A 43 -7.04 26.10 -12.33
CA ALA A 43 -8.03 25.15 -12.84
C ALA A 43 -7.43 24.06 -13.74
N ILE A 44 -6.38 24.36 -14.49
CA ILE A 44 -5.67 23.39 -15.33
C ILE A 44 -4.66 22.57 -14.52
N LEU A 45 -4.01 23.18 -13.51
CA LEU A 45 -2.97 22.54 -12.72
C LEU A 45 -3.53 21.50 -11.70
N LEU A 46 -4.68 21.76 -11.07
CA LEU A 46 -5.23 20.90 -10.04
C LEU A 46 -5.49 19.46 -10.50
N PRO A 47 -6.12 19.19 -11.67
CA PRO A 47 -6.30 17.82 -12.16
C PRO A 47 -4.97 17.11 -12.43
N ALA A 48 -4.02 17.81 -13.06
CA ALA A 48 -2.69 17.25 -13.36
C ALA A 48 -1.92 16.88 -12.09
N LEU A 49 -1.95 17.76 -11.07
CA LEU A 49 -1.30 17.52 -9.79
C LEU A 49 -1.92 16.33 -9.03
N SER A 50 -3.24 16.20 -9.07
CA SER A 50 -3.94 15.07 -8.43
C SER A 50 -3.52 13.74 -9.04
N LEU A 51 -3.43 13.66 -10.38
CA LEU A 51 -2.98 12.48 -11.11
C LEU A 51 -1.50 12.16 -10.82
N ALA A 52 -0.63 13.17 -10.81
CA ALA A 52 0.78 13.00 -10.47
C ALA A 52 0.97 12.44 -9.05
N ARG A 53 0.23 12.96 -8.07
CA ARG A 53 0.23 12.46 -6.69
C ARG A 53 -0.27 11.00 -6.60
N ALA A 54 -1.30 10.65 -7.36
CA ALA A 54 -1.80 9.28 -7.39
C ALA A 54 -0.77 8.30 -7.95
N ARG A 55 -0.08 8.68 -9.04
CA ARG A 55 1.04 7.90 -9.62
C ARG A 55 2.21 7.79 -8.64
N GLY A 56 2.59 8.89 -7.97
CA GLY A 56 3.63 8.86 -6.95
C GLY A 56 3.33 7.85 -5.83
N ARG A 57 2.12 7.86 -5.28
CA ARG A 57 1.70 6.86 -4.28
C ARG A 57 1.74 5.42 -4.81
N GLN A 58 1.37 5.21 -6.07
CA GLN A 58 1.47 3.89 -6.71
C GLN A 58 2.93 3.42 -6.81
N MET A 59 3.85 4.28 -7.24
CA MET A 59 5.27 3.95 -7.30
C MET A 59 5.86 3.65 -5.92
N THR A 60 5.47 4.40 -4.89
CA THR A 60 5.84 4.09 -3.51
C THR A 60 5.33 2.71 -3.09
N CYS A 61 4.09 2.36 -3.43
CA CYS A 61 3.53 1.05 -3.12
C CYS A 61 4.28 -0.10 -3.82
N LEU A 62 4.63 0.04 -5.11
CA LEU A 62 5.46 -0.93 -5.83
C LEU A 62 6.86 -1.06 -5.20
N ASN A 63 7.47 0.07 -4.84
CA ASN A 63 8.77 0.06 -4.17
C ASN A 63 8.71 -0.63 -2.79
N ASN A 64 7.64 -0.44 -2.02
CA ASN A 64 7.42 -1.15 -0.76
C ASN A 64 7.39 -2.66 -0.98
N LEU A 65 6.62 -3.14 -1.97
CA LEU A 65 6.59 -4.56 -2.33
C LEU A 65 7.97 -5.07 -2.76
N LYS A 66 8.73 -4.27 -3.52
CA LYS A 66 10.10 -4.64 -3.92
C LYS A 66 11.03 -4.78 -2.72
N GLN A 67 10.93 -3.86 -1.74
CA GLN A 67 11.70 -3.94 -0.50
C GLN A 67 11.31 -5.19 0.32
N LEU A 68 10.01 -5.48 0.46
CA LEU A 68 9.56 -6.72 1.13
C LEU A 68 10.09 -7.98 0.42
N GLN A 69 10.17 -7.98 -0.92
CA GLN A 69 10.75 -9.09 -1.68
C GLN A 69 12.25 -9.25 -1.41
N ILE A 70 13.00 -8.16 -1.36
CA ILE A 70 14.43 -8.19 -1.02
C ILE A 70 14.61 -8.79 0.38
N CYS A 71 13.81 -8.35 1.36
CA CYS A 71 13.86 -8.90 2.72
C CYS A 71 13.49 -10.39 2.75
N ALA A 72 12.50 -10.82 1.96
CA ALA A 72 12.13 -12.22 1.85
C ALA A 72 13.27 -13.06 1.25
N LYS A 73 13.98 -12.52 0.27
CA LYS A 73 15.14 -13.18 -0.33
C LYS A 73 16.31 -13.30 0.67
N LEU A 74 16.57 -12.25 1.43
CA LEU A 74 17.59 -12.29 2.51
C LEU A 74 17.21 -13.34 3.58
N TYR A 75 15.93 -13.40 3.96
CA TYR A 75 15.44 -14.44 4.86
C TYR A 75 15.73 -15.85 4.30
N SER A 76 15.41 -16.10 3.04
CA SER A 76 15.63 -17.40 2.41
C SER A 76 17.10 -17.78 2.37
N LEU A 77 18.00 -16.84 2.08
CA LEU A 77 19.45 -17.05 2.09
C LEU A 77 19.97 -17.43 3.49
N ASP A 78 19.45 -16.79 4.54
CA ASP A 78 19.83 -17.05 5.93
C ASP A 78 19.21 -18.34 6.50
N ASN A 79 18.24 -18.95 5.78
CA ASN A 79 17.48 -20.11 6.26
C ASN A 79 17.50 -21.26 5.22
N ASP A 80 18.63 -21.61 4.66
CA ASP A 80 18.84 -22.79 3.79
C ASP A 80 17.84 -22.90 2.63
N GLY A 81 17.46 -21.78 2.04
CA GLY A 81 16.50 -21.68 0.94
C GLY A 81 15.04 -21.85 1.36
N PHE A 82 14.73 -21.92 2.66
CA PHE A 82 13.35 -21.95 3.12
C PHE A 82 12.66 -20.60 2.87
N LEU A 83 11.46 -20.68 2.33
CA LEU A 83 10.60 -19.52 2.15
C LEU A 83 10.04 -19.02 3.50
N LEU A 84 9.63 -17.76 3.53
CA LEU A 84 9.03 -17.13 4.70
C LEU A 84 7.83 -17.94 5.21
N PRO A 85 7.80 -18.35 6.49
CA PRO A 85 6.64 -19.01 7.07
C PRO A 85 5.40 -18.13 7.02
N ASN A 86 4.33 -18.66 6.42
CA ASN A 86 3.03 -18.02 6.30
C ASN A 86 2.01 -18.80 7.14
N ARG A 87 2.12 -18.68 8.46
CA ARG A 87 1.41 -19.54 9.41
C ARG A 87 0.25 -18.86 10.12
N TYR A 88 -0.05 -17.63 9.75
CA TYR A 88 -1.12 -16.87 10.39
C TYR A 88 -2.35 -16.86 9.47
N VAL A 89 -3.28 -17.78 9.68
CA VAL A 89 -4.52 -17.91 8.92
C VAL A 89 -5.72 -17.65 9.84
N TYR A 90 -6.62 -16.78 9.38
CA TYR A 90 -7.87 -16.48 10.06
C TYR A 90 -9.00 -17.36 9.52
N HIS A 91 -9.82 -17.90 10.41
CA HIS A 91 -10.94 -18.76 10.02
C HIS A 91 -12.15 -17.89 9.64
N ILE A 92 -12.52 -17.86 8.36
CA ILE A 92 -13.62 -17.05 7.82
C ILE A 92 -14.99 -17.37 8.47
N GLY A 93 -15.14 -18.57 9.04
CA GLY A 93 -16.43 -19.04 9.61
C GLY A 93 -16.68 -18.73 11.07
N THR A 94 -15.66 -18.45 11.88
CA THR A 94 -15.79 -18.41 13.35
C THR A 94 -15.48 -17.05 13.98
N ASN A 95 -14.98 -16.07 13.23
CA ASN A 95 -14.48 -14.80 13.75
C ASN A 95 -13.39 -14.94 14.84
N GLU A 96 -12.85 -16.14 15.03
CA GLU A 96 -11.80 -16.44 15.99
C GLU A 96 -10.47 -16.67 15.26
N PRO A 97 -9.34 -16.21 15.81
CA PRO A 97 -8.04 -16.59 15.29
C PRO A 97 -7.92 -18.11 15.40
N SER A 98 -7.46 -18.76 14.34
CA SER A 98 -7.25 -20.19 14.37
C SER A 98 -6.24 -20.53 15.48
N VAL A 99 -6.64 -21.43 16.36
CA VAL A 99 -5.85 -21.88 17.52
C VAL A 99 -4.59 -22.57 17.01
N GLY A 100 -3.42 -22.12 17.45
CA GLY A 100 -2.12 -22.72 17.07
C GLY A 100 -1.07 -21.70 16.64
N PHE A 101 -1.29 -20.42 16.95
CA PHE A 101 -0.35 -19.36 16.70
C PHE A 101 0.92 -19.47 17.53
N SER A 102 2.00 -19.82 16.87
CA SER A 102 3.32 -19.38 17.31
C SER A 102 3.52 -17.97 16.76
N GLU A 103 3.19 -16.94 17.52
CA GLU A 103 3.34 -15.52 17.11
C GLU A 103 4.72 -15.19 16.53
N ASN A 104 5.74 -15.96 16.90
CA ASN A 104 7.13 -15.78 16.51
C ASN A 104 7.57 -16.59 15.28
N LEU A 105 6.67 -17.27 14.58
CA LEU A 105 6.99 -18.17 13.48
C LEU A 105 6.29 -17.84 12.16
N THR A 106 5.89 -16.59 11.98
CA THR A 106 5.30 -16.11 10.73
C THR A 106 5.96 -14.81 10.27
N TRP A 107 5.88 -14.53 8.99
CA TRP A 107 6.50 -13.35 8.40
C TRP A 107 5.99 -12.04 9.02
N CYS A 108 4.69 -11.96 9.33
CA CYS A 108 4.03 -10.81 9.94
C CYS A 108 2.79 -11.28 10.70
N PRO A 109 2.83 -11.40 12.04
CA PRO A 109 1.66 -11.78 12.83
C PRO A 109 0.64 -10.64 12.93
N GLY A 110 -0.51 -10.90 13.53
CA GLY A 110 -1.51 -9.90 13.87
C GLY A 110 -2.74 -9.89 12.97
N LEU A 111 -3.75 -9.13 13.41
CA LEU A 111 -5.04 -8.96 12.74
C LEU A 111 -5.17 -7.51 12.26
N ALA A 112 -5.00 -7.28 10.97
CA ALA A 112 -4.98 -5.94 10.38
C ALA A 112 -6.16 -5.03 10.80
N PRO A 113 -7.41 -5.52 10.97
CA PRO A 113 -8.53 -4.70 11.47
C PRO A 113 -8.44 -4.30 12.94
N ARG A 114 -7.59 -4.96 13.74
CA ARG A 114 -7.43 -4.75 15.19
C ARG A 114 -6.08 -4.17 15.58
N ASP A 115 -5.10 -4.21 14.66
CA ASP A 115 -3.72 -3.79 14.92
C ASP A 115 -3.62 -2.25 14.94
N ALA A 116 -3.79 -1.70 16.14
CA ALA A 116 -3.72 -0.24 16.38
C ALA A 116 -2.27 0.29 16.40
N THR A 117 -1.28 -0.60 16.58
CA THR A 117 0.16 -0.28 16.61
C THR A 117 0.93 -1.16 15.62
N THR A 118 2.18 -0.84 15.40
CA THR A 118 3.09 -1.61 14.54
C THR A 118 3.80 -2.74 15.27
N ASP A 119 3.43 -3.06 16.51
CA ASP A 119 4.12 -4.07 17.33
C ASP A 119 4.03 -5.46 16.71
N ASN A 120 2.90 -5.78 16.07
CA ASN A 120 2.75 -7.04 15.34
C ASN A 120 3.71 -7.14 14.16
N ILE A 121 3.94 -6.06 13.42
CA ILE A 121 4.94 -6.01 12.34
C ILE A 121 6.34 -6.27 12.92
N LYS A 122 6.69 -5.57 14.00
CA LYS A 122 8.02 -5.69 14.65
C LYS A 122 8.32 -7.09 15.19
N ARG A 123 7.29 -7.85 15.57
CA ARG A 123 7.41 -9.25 16.00
C ARG A 123 7.50 -10.24 14.84
N GLY A 124 7.22 -9.81 13.61
CA GLY A 124 7.29 -10.66 12.43
C GLY A 124 8.73 -10.99 12.03
N LEU A 125 8.94 -12.19 11.47
CA LEU A 125 10.27 -12.66 11.04
C LEU A 125 10.92 -11.75 10.00
N LEU A 126 10.12 -11.08 9.19
CA LEU A 126 10.62 -10.23 8.10
C LEU A 126 11.16 -8.89 8.60
N PHE A 127 10.68 -8.38 9.74
CA PHE A 127 11.01 -7.05 10.24
C PHE A 127 12.51 -6.87 10.48
N ARG A 128 13.21 -7.88 10.97
CA ARG A 128 14.66 -7.83 11.23
C ARG A 128 15.53 -7.54 9.98
N TYR A 129 14.97 -7.72 8.77
CA TYR A 129 15.67 -7.47 7.52
C TYR A 129 15.48 -6.06 6.96
N ASN A 130 14.58 -5.26 7.54
CA ASN A 130 14.30 -3.91 7.04
C ASN A 130 14.18 -2.85 8.15
N GLU A 131 13.84 -3.25 9.37
CA GLU A 131 13.60 -2.40 10.54
C GLU A 131 12.65 -1.21 10.30
N SER A 132 11.87 -1.27 9.20
CA SER A 132 10.91 -0.24 8.81
C SER A 132 9.49 -0.78 8.80
N THR A 133 8.59 -0.13 9.53
CA THR A 133 7.16 -0.47 9.52
C THR A 133 6.42 0.15 8.34
N GLU A 134 6.97 1.19 7.73
CA GLU A 134 6.34 1.97 6.66
C GLU A 134 6.16 1.16 5.37
N ILE A 135 7.08 0.24 5.07
CA ILE A 135 7.03 -0.57 3.86
C ILE A 135 5.92 -1.63 3.86
N TYR A 136 5.28 -1.87 5.01
CA TYR A 136 4.16 -2.83 5.10
C TYR A 136 2.82 -2.22 4.69
N ARG A 137 2.76 -0.92 4.47
CA ARG A 137 1.53 -0.21 4.16
C ARG A 137 1.60 0.51 2.81
N CYS A 138 0.55 0.36 2.01
CA CYS A 138 0.36 1.18 0.80
C CYS A 138 -0.04 2.61 1.19
N PRO A 139 0.62 3.66 0.65
CA PRO A 139 0.28 5.05 0.94
C PRO A 139 -1.11 5.46 0.42
N SER A 140 -1.71 4.67 -0.48
CA SER A 140 -3.08 4.84 -0.96
C SER A 140 -4.13 4.04 -0.16
N ASP A 141 -3.70 3.28 0.86
CA ASP A 141 -4.63 2.55 1.71
C ASP A 141 -5.40 3.51 2.60
N ALA A 142 -6.72 3.59 2.41
CA ALA A 142 -7.64 4.40 3.20
C ALA A 142 -8.17 3.67 4.44
N GLY A 143 -7.81 2.41 4.64
CA GLY A 143 -8.25 1.59 5.74
C GLY A 143 -7.84 2.15 7.11
N TRP A 144 -8.69 1.94 8.09
CA TRP A 144 -8.50 2.42 9.45
C TRP A 144 -8.86 1.34 10.49
N VAL A 145 -8.36 1.53 11.69
CA VAL A 145 -8.60 0.67 12.86
C VAL A 145 -9.24 1.52 13.94
N ARG A 146 -10.30 1.00 14.57
CA ARG A 146 -10.91 1.60 15.74
C ARG A 146 -10.38 0.92 17.00
N THR A 147 -9.73 1.69 17.88
CA THR A 147 -9.26 1.16 19.15
C THR A 147 -10.41 0.88 20.12
N LEU A 148 -10.26 -0.13 20.96
CA LEU A 148 -11.26 -0.54 21.97
C LEU A 148 -11.00 0.12 23.35
N GLY A 149 -10.34 1.27 23.43
CA GLY A 149 -10.07 1.97 24.67
C GLY A 149 -11.25 2.81 25.19
N ARG A 150 -11.12 3.37 26.40
CA ARG A 150 -12.10 4.30 27.01
C ARG A 150 -12.50 5.44 26.08
N VAL A 151 -11.54 5.94 25.30
CA VAL A 151 -11.76 6.90 24.22
C VAL A 151 -11.35 6.21 22.91
N PRO A 152 -12.30 5.77 22.08
CA PRO A 152 -11.98 5.16 20.80
C PRO A 152 -11.22 6.13 19.90
N ARG A 153 -10.11 5.68 19.32
CA ARG A 153 -9.36 6.42 18.31
C ARG A 153 -9.51 5.74 16.97
N ILE A 154 -9.54 6.53 15.91
CA ILE A 154 -9.48 6.07 14.53
C ILE A 154 -8.03 6.24 14.08
N LEU A 155 -7.35 5.15 13.81
CA LEU A 155 -5.96 5.11 13.39
C LEU A 155 -5.85 4.51 11.99
N LYS A 156 -4.87 4.93 11.25
CA LYS A 156 -4.57 4.31 9.95
C LYS A 156 -4.14 2.86 10.16
N ARG A 157 -4.59 1.99 9.26
CA ARG A 157 -4.17 0.59 9.22
C ARG A 157 -2.64 0.50 9.06
N THR A 158 -2.02 -0.51 9.65
CA THR A 158 -0.57 -0.67 9.66
C THR A 158 -0.04 -1.51 8.51
N ARG A 159 -0.91 -2.36 7.89
CA ARG A 159 -0.54 -3.28 6.82
C ARG A 159 -1.55 -3.27 5.68
N SER A 160 -1.06 -3.41 4.43
CA SER A 160 -1.86 -3.48 3.20
C SER A 160 -1.55 -4.69 2.34
N TYR A 161 -0.51 -5.45 2.67
CA TYR A 161 -0.02 -6.58 1.89
C TYR A 161 -0.13 -7.87 2.68
N ASN A 162 -0.49 -8.96 1.98
CA ASN A 162 -0.50 -10.32 2.50
C ASN A 162 0.43 -11.20 1.66
N LEU A 163 0.99 -12.22 2.30
CA LEU A 163 1.82 -13.25 1.67
C LEU A 163 0.91 -14.32 1.05
N SER A 164 1.20 -14.73 -0.17
CA SER A 164 0.42 -15.76 -0.88
C SER A 164 0.39 -17.09 -0.12
N GLN A 165 -0.75 -17.78 -0.17
CA GLN A 165 -0.93 -19.13 0.36
C GLN A 165 0.09 -20.14 -0.16
N SER A 166 0.64 -19.89 -1.34
CA SER A 166 1.60 -20.78 -2.00
C SER A 166 3.02 -20.68 -1.43
N ILE A 167 3.26 -19.72 -0.53
CA ILE A 167 4.56 -19.45 0.08
C ILE A 167 4.57 -19.97 1.50
N ASN A 168 5.17 -21.13 1.72
CA ASN A 168 5.38 -21.79 3.01
C ASN A 168 4.17 -21.70 3.95
N GLY A 169 2.97 -21.91 3.37
CA GLY A 169 1.71 -21.92 4.11
C GLY A 169 1.62 -23.10 5.07
N ALA A 170 1.09 -22.84 6.26
CA ALA A 170 0.79 -23.90 7.21
C ALA A 170 -0.51 -24.62 6.86
N PRO A 171 -0.68 -25.90 7.26
CA PRO A 171 -1.99 -26.52 7.26
C PRO A 171 -2.94 -25.75 8.18
N TYR A 172 -4.25 -25.82 7.91
CA TYR A 172 -5.25 -25.35 8.85
C TYR A 172 -5.08 -26.04 10.20
N PRO A 173 -5.45 -25.38 11.31
CA PRO A 173 -5.20 -25.90 12.67
C PRO A 173 -5.78 -27.28 12.94
N ASP A 174 -6.91 -27.61 12.31
CA ASP A 174 -7.55 -28.92 12.41
C ASP A 174 -6.87 -29.99 11.50
N LYS A 175 -5.83 -29.59 10.74
CA LYS A 175 -5.13 -30.43 9.74
C LYS A 175 -6.04 -31.04 8.67
N SER A 176 -7.34 -30.71 8.65
CA SER A 176 -8.33 -31.25 7.69
C SER A 176 -8.08 -30.73 6.28
N VAL A 177 -7.46 -29.55 6.20
CA VAL A 177 -7.21 -28.86 4.92
C VAL A 177 -5.80 -28.30 4.92
N THR A 178 -5.00 -28.74 3.95
CA THR A 178 -3.69 -28.16 3.67
C THR A 178 -3.74 -27.54 2.29
N LEU A 179 -3.53 -26.23 2.21
CA LEU A 179 -3.41 -25.54 0.93
C LEU A 179 -2.07 -25.90 0.28
N PRO A 180 -2.05 -26.06 -1.07
CA PRO A 180 -0.80 -26.30 -1.78
C PRO A 180 0.17 -25.13 -1.56
N SER A 181 1.39 -25.43 -1.11
CA SER A 181 2.43 -24.43 -0.89
C SER A 181 3.82 -25.00 -1.20
N PHE A 182 4.78 -24.11 -1.37
CA PHE A 182 6.20 -24.43 -1.49
C PHE A 182 6.91 -24.07 -0.20
N ALA A 183 7.69 -24.98 0.36
CA ALA A 183 8.45 -24.70 1.57
C ALA A 183 9.82 -24.09 1.27
N LYS A 184 10.43 -24.44 0.12
CA LYS A 184 11.73 -23.95 -0.33
C LYS A 184 11.65 -23.29 -1.71
N GLU A 185 12.57 -22.37 -1.99
CA GLU A 185 12.70 -21.76 -3.31
C GLU A 185 12.96 -22.80 -4.40
N SER A 186 13.77 -23.81 -4.10
CA SER A 186 14.11 -24.90 -5.04
C SER A 186 12.95 -25.80 -5.41
N GLU A 187 11.84 -25.74 -4.67
CA GLU A 187 10.63 -26.52 -4.93
C GLU A 187 9.67 -25.82 -5.90
N ILE A 188 9.91 -24.54 -6.20
CA ILE A 188 9.01 -23.76 -7.07
C ILE A 188 9.19 -24.23 -8.50
N ASP A 189 8.19 -24.98 -8.99
CA ASP A 189 8.15 -25.55 -10.33
C ASP A 189 6.97 -24.99 -11.14
N TYR A 190 5.75 -25.08 -10.61
CA TYR A 190 4.54 -24.62 -11.28
C TYR A 190 3.52 -23.99 -10.32
N PRO A 191 3.13 -22.71 -10.53
CA PRO A 191 3.59 -21.78 -11.58
C PRO A 191 5.09 -21.50 -11.47
N PRO A 192 5.75 -21.10 -12.57
CA PRO A 192 7.16 -20.71 -12.52
C PRO A 192 7.34 -19.49 -11.60
N PRO A 193 8.56 -19.23 -11.06
CA PRO A 193 8.81 -18.14 -10.13
C PRO A 193 8.34 -16.76 -10.63
N SER A 194 8.37 -16.53 -11.96
CA SER A 194 7.89 -15.29 -12.59
C SER A 194 6.37 -15.15 -12.66
N GLU A 195 5.61 -16.21 -12.38
CA GLU A 195 4.14 -16.20 -12.37
C GLU A 195 3.57 -16.49 -10.98
N LEU A 196 4.38 -17.05 -10.07
CA LEU A 196 3.95 -17.37 -8.71
C LEU A 196 3.83 -16.10 -7.88
N LEU A 197 2.60 -15.75 -7.49
CA LEU A 197 2.33 -14.62 -6.60
C LEU A 197 3.03 -14.82 -5.25
N PHE A 198 3.72 -13.78 -4.80
CA PHE A 198 4.41 -13.77 -3.51
C PHE A 198 3.71 -12.85 -2.51
N PHE A 199 3.78 -11.52 -2.68
CA PHE A 199 2.97 -10.57 -1.92
C PHE A 199 1.86 -9.99 -2.78
N VAL A 200 0.67 -9.86 -2.20
CA VAL A 200 -0.51 -9.29 -2.85
C VAL A 200 -1.04 -8.13 -2.04
N GLU A 201 -1.30 -7.02 -2.71
CA GLU A 201 -2.00 -5.89 -2.10
C GLU A 201 -3.48 -6.25 -1.91
N VAL A 202 -3.98 -6.21 -0.68
CA VAL A 202 -5.33 -6.65 -0.30
C VAL A 202 -6.25 -5.44 -0.10
N HIS A 203 -7.53 -5.64 -0.43
CA HIS A 203 -8.57 -4.62 -0.21
C HIS A 203 -8.66 -4.26 1.27
N GLU A 204 -8.85 -2.98 1.57
CA GLU A 204 -8.86 -2.46 2.94
C GLU A 204 -9.88 -3.13 3.85
N ASP A 205 -11.03 -3.55 3.33
CA ASP A 205 -12.07 -4.20 4.11
C ASP A 205 -11.98 -5.74 4.09
N ALA A 206 -11.10 -6.29 3.23
CA ALA A 206 -10.89 -7.73 3.11
C ALA A 206 -9.64 -8.23 3.84
N ILE A 207 -8.71 -7.35 4.21
CA ILE A 207 -7.47 -7.74 4.86
C ILE A 207 -7.71 -8.04 6.34
N PHE A 208 -7.51 -9.29 6.74
CA PHE A 208 -7.66 -9.76 8.13
C PHE A 208 -6.31 -10.15 8.71
N ASP A 209 -5.80 -11.27 8.29
CA ASP A 209 -4.52 -11.81 8.70
C ASP A 209 -3.39 -11.44 7.72
N SER A 210 -2.27 -12.14 7.77
CA SER A 210 -1.12 -11.92 6.91
C SER A 210 -1.06 -12.86 5.69
N HIS A 211 -2.06 -13.69 5.52
CA HIS A 211 -2.16 -14.70 4.48
C HIS A 211 -3.10 -14.22 3.37
N PHE A 212 -2.72 -14.37 2.11
CA PHE A 212 -3.60 -14.16 0.97
C PHE A 212 -4.02 -15.49 0.40
N GLY A 213 -5.31 -15.78 0.50
CA GLY A 213 -5.91 -17.03 0.06
C GLY A 213 -6.90 -16.88 -1.08
N ILE A 214 -6.88 -17.87 -1.99
CA ILE A 214 -7.85 -18.06 -3.06
C ILE A 214 -8.00 -19.57 -3.31
N PRO A 215 -9.20 -20.09 -3.62
CA PRO A 215 -9.33 -21.49 -4.03
C PRO A 215 -8.37 -21.84 -5.16
N PRO A 216 -7.40 -22.77 -4.96
CA PRO A 216 -6.46 -23.13 -6.01
C PRO A 216 -7.15 -23.90 -7.13
N ARG A 217 -6.54 -23.99 -8.31
CA ARG A 217 -7.02 -24.89 -9.36
C ARG A 217 -6.96 -26.34 -8.86
N GLY A 218 -7.97 -27.15 -9.21
CA GLY A 218 -8.08 -28.53 -8.70
C GLY A 218 -8.61 -28.65 -7.27
N TRP A 219 -9.05 -27.54 -6.66
CA TRP A 219 -9.58 -27.57 -5.29
C TRP A 219 -10.85 -28.39 -5.17
N ARG A 220 -10.82 -29.43 -4.35
CA ARG A 220 -11.94 -30.38 -4.21
C ARG A 220 -13.23 -29.76 -3.66
N PHE A 221 -13.13 -28.63 -2.97
CA PHE A 221 -14.28 -27.89 -2.44
C PHE A 221 -14.62 -26.66 -3.28
N ALA A 222 -14.21 -26.65 -4.56
CA ALA A 222 -14.48 -25.53 -5.43
C ALA A 222 -16.01 -25.29 -5.54
N GLU A 223 -16.41 -24.04 -5.33
CA GLU A 223 -17.79 -23.61 -5.45
C GLU A 223 -18.09 -23.05 -6.85
N ASN A 224 -19.32 -23.20 -7.29
CA ASN A 224 -19.80 -22.56 -8.51
C ASN A 224 -21.00 -21.65 -8.22
N PRO A 225 -20.92 -20.32 -8.37
CA PRO A 225 -19.73 -19.57 -8.77
C PRO A 225 -18.63 -19.58 -7.71
N PRO A 226 -17.36 -19.37 -8.12
CA PRO A 226 -16.24 -19.36 -7.20
C PRO A 226 -16.33 -18.16 -6.22
N ARG A 227 -15.55 -18.22 -5.14
CA ARG A 227 -15.49 -17.18 -4.11
C ARG A 227 -14.10 -16.57 -4.00
N TRP A 228 -14.07 -15.29 -3.74
CA TRP A 228 -12.90 -14.62 -3.20
C TRP A 228 -12.77 -14.95 -1.71
N TRP A 229 -11.74 -15.67 -1.31
CA TRP A 229 -11.43 -15.77 0.11
C TRP A 229 -10.86 -14.42 0.58
N ASP A 230 -9.83 -13.93 -0.11
CA ASP A 230 -9.32 -12.59 0.05
C ASP A 230 -9.54 -11.78 -1.23
N LEU A 231 -9.96 -10.54 -1.09
CA LEU A 231 -10.19 -9.65 -2.22
C LEU A 231 -8.92 -8.81 -2.47
N PRO A 232 -8.30 -8.87 -3.64
CA PRO A 232 -7.18 -8.00 -3.95
C PRO A 232 -7.60 -6.53 -4.00
N ALA A 233 -6.65 -5.62 -3.75
CA ALA A 233 -6.91 -4.18 -3.75
C ALA A 233 -7.28 -3.63 -5.13
N GLY A 234 -8.09 -2.56 -5.15
CA GLY A 234 -8.48 -1.83 -6.35
C GLY A 234 -8.03 -0.37 -6.38
N ARG A 235 -7.05 0.02 -5.56
CA ARG A 235 -6.73 1.43 -5.22
C ARG A 235 -6.05 2.21 -6.34
N HIS A 236 -5.21 1.58 -7.14
CA HIS A 236 -4.34 2.24 -8.12
C HIS A 236 -5.00 2.33 -9.50
N SER A 237 -5.98 3.22 -9.65
CA SER A 237 -6.77 3.40 -10.88
C SER A 237 -7.36 2.07 -11.36
N GLN A 238 -8.19 1.45 -10.54
CA GLN A 238 -8.82 0.14 -10.74
C GLN A 238 -7.76 -0.97 -10.91
N GLY A 239 -6.73 -0.97 -10.05
CA GLY A 239 -5.67 -1.96 -10.05
C GLY A 239 -5.15 -2.24 -8.65
N GLY A 240 -4.40 -3.31 -8.50
CA GLY A 240 -3.64 -3.67 -7.30
C GLY A 240 -2.20 -4.00 -7.67
N ASN A 241 -1.31 -3.87 -6.71
CA ASN A 241 0.09 -4.20 -6.89
C ASN A 241 0.36 -5.60 -6.35
N VAL A 242 1.18 -6.35 -7.05
CA VAL A 242 1.58 -7.72 -6.70
C VAL A 242 3.07 -7.88 -6.88
N SER A 243 3.64 -8.84 -6.17
CA SER A 243 5.01 -9.29 -6.39
C SER A 243 5.05 -10.79 -6.65
N PHE A 244 6.14 -11.25 -7.25
CA PHE A 244 6.31 -12.63 -7.68
C PHE A 244 7.54 -13.27 -7.04
N ALA A 245 7.61 -14.60 -7.08
CA ALA A 245 8.67 -15.35 -6.41
C ALA A 245 10.08 -15.09 -6.97
N ASP A 246 10.21 -14.64 -8.21
CA ASP A 246 11.48 -14.17 -8.81
C ASP A 246 11.89 -12.77 -8.34
N GLY A 247 11.03 -12.11 -7.57
CA GLY A 247 11.27 -10.79 -6.98
C GLY A 247 10.84 -9.60 -7.83
N HIS A 248 10.25 -9.78 -9.02
CA HIS A 248 9.69 -8.65 -9.75
C HIS A 248 8.34 -8.21 -9.16
N VAL A 249 7.92 -7.00 -9.47
CA VAL A 249 6.68 -6.39 -8.99
C VAL A 249 5.90 -5.81 -10.15
N GLU A 250 4.59 -5.99 -10.13
CA GLU A 250 3.71 -5.47 -11.17
C GLU A 250 2.51 -4.75 -10.60
N ARG A 251 1.99 -3.81 -11.38
CA ARG A 251 0.64 -3.31 -11.21
C ARG A 251 -0.31 -4.09 -12.11
N TRP A 252 -1.27 -4.76 -11.52
CA TRP A 252 -2.36 -5.39 -12.26
C TRP A 252 -3.55 -4.46 -12.37
N ARG A 253 -4.00 -4.19 -13.60
CA ARG A 253 -5.27 -3.53 -13.83
C ARG A 253 -6.37 -4.60 -13.84
N TRP A 254 -7.42 -4.36 -13.09
CA TRP A 254 -8.57 -5.24 -13.03
C TRP A 254 -9.56 -4.95 -14.15
N VAL A 255 -10.20 -5.99 -14.68
CA VAL A 255 -11.31 -5.87 -15.64
C VAL A 255 -12.52 -5.23 -14.94
N ARG A 256 -12.74 -5.58 -13.67
CA ARG A 256 -13.81 -4.99 -12.85
C ARG A 256 -13.29 -4.38 -11.56
N PRO A 257 -13.89 -3.26 -11.09
CA PRO A 257 -13.55 -2.69 -9.79
C PRO A 257 -13.71 -3.73 -8.68
N LYS A 258 -12.75 -3.78 -7.77
CA LYS A 258 -12.82 -4.62 -6.57
C LYS A 258 -13.66 -3.90 -5.52
N ILE A 259 -14.88 -4.39 -5.31
CA ILE A 259 -15.84 -3.85 -4.34
C ILE A 259 -16.06 -4.93 -3.29
N PHE A 260 -15.70 -4.61 -2.05
CA PHE A 260 -15.93 -5.49 -0.93
C PHE A 260 -17.41 -5.47 -0.52
N THR A 261 -17.98 -6.62 -0.30
CA THR A 261 -19.35 -6.80 0.22
C THR A 261 -19.37 -7.64 1.49
N THR A 262 -18.61 -8.71 1.51
CA THR A 262 -18.44 -9.59 2.65
C THR A 262 -17.20 -10.46 2.44
N LEU A 263 -16.66 -11.01 3.52
CA LEU A 263 -15.62 -12.04 3.45
C LEU A 263 -16.16 -13.28 2.73
N GLY A 264 -15.34 -13.89 1.90
CA GLY A 264 -15.74 -15.05 1.11
C GLY A 264 -16.82 -14.74 0.06
N GLN A 265 -16.87 -13.49 -0.42
CA GLN A 265 -17.87 -13.07 -1.42
C GLN A 265 -17.75 -13.83 -2.73
N ARG A 266 -18.90 -14.08 -3.37
CA ARG A 266 -18.94 -14.73 -4.68
C ARG A 266 -18.32 -13.84 -5.76
N VAL A 267 -17.58 -14.47 -6.68
CA VAL A 267 -17.10 -13.81 -7.90
C VAL A 267 -18.28 -13.46 -8.79
N ARG A 268 -18.35 -12.21 -9.24
CA ARG A 268 -19.42 -11.75 -10.12
C ARG A 268 -19.21 -12.24 -11.54
N LYS A 269 -20.30 -12.58 -12.22
CA LYS A 269 -20.26 -13.12 -13.59
C LYS A 269 -19.89 -12.08 -14.66
N ASP A 270 -19.92 -10.80 -14.35
CA ASP A 270 -19.81 -9.67 -15.29
C ASP A 270 -18.35 -9.29 -15.67
N GLY A 271 -17.48 -10.27 -15.85
CA GLY A 271 -16.06 -10.09 -16.21
C GLY A 271 -15.10 -10.18 -15.01
N GLU A 272 -15.59 -10.20 -13.77
CA GLU A 272 -14.74 -10.39 -12.60
C GLU A 272 -14.11 -11.77 -12.55
N ILE A 273 -14.73 -12.75 -13.21
CA ILE A 273 -14.20 -14.10 -13.35
C ILE A 273 -12.81 -14.11 -14.05
N GLN A 274 -12.55 -13.19 -14.97
CA GLN A 274 -11.25 -13.10 -15.64
C GLN A 274 -10.16 -12.67 -14.65
N ASP A 275 -10.47 -11.70 -13.78
CA ASP A 275 -9.58 -11.27 -12.71
C ASP A 275 -9.31 -12.39 -11.70
N TYR A 276 -10.38 -13.13 -11.34
CA TYR A 276 -10.28 -14.28 -10.43
C TYR A 276 -9.36 -15.35 -11.00
N LEU A 277 -9.58 -15.76 -12.25
CA LEU A 277 -8.75 -16.76 -12.93
C LEU A 277 -7.29 -16.29 -13.09
N ARG A 278 -7.06 -14.99 -13.27
CA ARG A 278 -5.71 -14.44 -13.30
C ARG A 278 -5.00 -14.62 -11.97
N VAL A 279 -5.65 -14.29 -10.86
CA VAL A 279 -5.09 -14.50 -9.51
C VAL A 279 -4.89 -15.98 -9.22
N GLN A 280 -5.88 -16.83 -9.57
CA GLN A 280 -5.83 -18.26 -9.35
C GLN A 280 -4.67 -18.94 -10.12
N ARG A 281 -4.29 -18.45 -11.29
CA ARG A 281 -3.12 -18.94 -12.04
C ARG A 281 -1.81 -18.65 -11.33
N GLY A 282 -1.75 -17.59 -10.54
CA GLY A 282 -0.57 -17.18 -9.76
C GLY A 282 -0.41 -17.92 -8.44
N VAL A 283 -1.20 -18.94 -8.12
CA VAL A 283 -1.05 -19.78 -6.92
C VAL A 283 -0.82 -21.24 -7.30
N LYS A 284 -0.13 -21.97 -6.41
CA LYS A 284 0.14 -23.40 -6.59
C LYS A 284 -1.18 -24.16 -6.73
N PRO A 285 -1.39 -24.96 -7.80
CA PRO A 285 -2.59 -25.76 -7.96
C PRO A 285 -2.66 -26.91 -6.97
N ASP A 286 -3.85 -27.38 -6.70
CA ASP A 286 -4.06 -28.63 -5.98
C ASP A 286 -4.02 -29.79 -6.96
N THR A 287 -2.97 -30.57 -6.93
CA THR A 287 -2.74 -31.72 -7.83
C THR A 287 -3.04 -33.05 -7.16
N ARG A 288 -3.61 -33.04 -5.95
CA ARG A 288 -3.86 -34.25 -5.17
C ARG A 288 -5.14 -34.98 -5.58
N PHE A 289 -5.97 -34.35 -6.43
CA PHE A 289 -7.26 -34.86 -6.88
C PHE A 289 -7.42 -34.74 -8.40
#